data_edbdea4addf36c85daf056d8998ea9e1
#
_entry.id   edbdea4addf36c85daf056d8998ea9e1
#
_cell.length_a   1.000
_cell.length_b   1.000
_cell.length_c   1.000
_cell.angle_alpha   90.00
_cell.angle_beta   90.00
_cell.angle_gamma   90.00
#
_symmetry.space_group_name_H-M   'P 1'
#
loop_
_entity.id
_entity.type
_entity.pdbx_description
1 polymer ?
#
loop_
_entity_poly.entity_id
_entity_poly.type
_entity_poly.pdbx_seq_one_letter_code
_entity_poly.pdbx_strand_id
1 'polypeptide(L)'
;MIFIIEDDRGWEKYYRRILKGYDLEIFHDGVAAIAAMDEKVPDVVILDILLTGPTGFAVLNEMRSYPELAEVPVIVVTSVDLQADLAQQYGVQAVFDKGKMLPRELLAEVRQVEQK
;
A
#
# COMPACT_ATOMS: atom_id res chain seq x y z
N MET A 1 -3.49 -7.11 10.09
CA MET A 1 -4.33 -6.10 9.41
C MET A 1 -3.56 -5.45 8.27
N ILE A 2 -4.10 -5.48 7.07
CA ILE A 2 -3.52 -4.86 5.89
C ILE A 2 -4.41 -3.68 5.51
N PHE A 3 -3.80 -2.48 5.42
CA PHE A 3 -4.50 -1.32 4.87
C PHE A 3 -4.19 -1.23 3.38
N ILE A 4 -5.23 -1.04 2.58
CA ILE A 4 -5.10 -0.89 1.13
C ILE A 4 -5.65 0.49 0.76
N ILE A 5 -4.84 1.28 0.09
CA ILE A 5 -5.22 2.63 -0.35
C ILE A 5 -5.32 2.61 -1.86
N GLU A 6 -6.55 2.54 -2.36
CA GLU A 6 -6.85 2.33 -3.77
C GLU A 6 -8.22 2.91 -4.09
N ASP A 7 -8.30 3.81 -5.08
CA ASP A 7 -9.56 4.45 -5.43
C ASP A 7 -10.35 3.71 -6.52
N ASP A 8 -9.77 2.74 -7.19
CA ASP A 8 -10.44 1.96 -8.23
C ASP A 8 -11.16 0.76 -7.62
N ARG A 9 -12.48 0.70 -7.81
CA ARG A 9 -13.31 -0.35 -7.22
C ARG A 9 -13.07 -1.74 -7.83
N GLY A 10 -12.60 -1.79 -9.07
CA GLY A 10 -12.20 -3.06 -9.69
C GLY A 10 -10.99 -3.65 -8.99
N TRP A 11 -10.03 -2.80 -8.63
CA TRP A 11 -8.85 -3.23 -7.87
C TRP A 11 -9.22 -3.61 -6.44
N GLU A 12 -10.20 -2.94 -5.83
CA GLU A 12 -10.70 -3.33 -4.53
C GLU A 12 -11.20 -4.78 -4.55
N LYS A 13 -12.01 -5.14 -5.56
CA LYS A 13 -12.51 -6.51 -5.71
C LYS A 13 -11.37 -7.50 -5.90
N TYR A 14 -10.36 -7.12 -6.69
CA TYR A 14 -9.19 -7.93 -6.94
C TYR A 14 -8.45 -8.24 -5.63
N TYR A 15 -8.20 -7.23 -4.82
CA TYR A 15 -7.51 -7.42 -3.54
C TYR A 15 -8.30 -8.31 -2.60
N ARG A 16 -9.61 -8.11 -2.51
CA ARG A 16 -10.45 -8.93 -1.63
C ARG A 16 -10.42 -10.40 -2.04
N ARG A 17 -10.31 -10.68 -3.33
CA ARG A 17 -10.22 -12.04 -3.83
C ARG A 17 -8.85 -12.67 -3.56
N ILE A 18 -7.78 -11.95 -3.88
CA ILE A 18 -6.42 -12.48 -3.76
C ILE A 18 -6.00 -12.62 -2.30
N LEU A 19 -6.37 -11.63 -1.48
CA LEU A 19 -5.97 -11.58 -0.08
C LEU A 19 -7.05 -12.14 0.83
N LYS A 20 -7.84 -13.06 0.31
CA LYS A 20 -8.85 -13.76 1.09
C LYS A 20 -8.18 -14.49 2.25
N GLY A 21 -8.71 -14.32 3.44
CA GLY A 21 -8.10 -14.88 4.65
C GLY A 21 -7.27 -13.88 5.43
N TYR A 22 -6.91 -12.76 4.83
CA TYR A 22 -6.28 -11.66 5.53
C TYR A 22 -7.34 -10.66 6.00
N ASP A 23 -7.03 -9.98 7.10
CA ASP A 23 -7.86 -8.91 7.61
C ASP A 23 -7.51 -7.63 6.85
N LEU A 24 -8.46 -7.16 6.04
CA LEU A 24 -8.25 -6.02 5.14
C LEU A 24 -9.12 -4.84 5.51
N GLU A 25 -8.56 -3.65 5.36
CA GLU A 25 -9.34 -2.42 5.41
C GLU A 25 -8.95 -1.58 4.20
N ILE A 26 -9.94 -1.21 3.37
CA ILE A 26 -9.70 -0.53 2.10
C ILE A 26 -10.16 0.91 2.20
N PHE A 27 -9.27 1.82 1.81
CA PHE A 27 -9.52 3.26 1.77
C PHE A 27 -9.41 3.75 0.33
N HIS A 28 -10.28 4.66 -0.05
CA HIS A 28 -10.30 5.17 -1.42
C HIS A 28 -9.53 6.48 -1.58
N ASP A 29 -9.01 7.03 -0.49
CA ASP A 29 -8.14 8.21 -0.52
C ASP A 29 -7.15 8.17 0.66
N GLY A 30 -6.10 8.96 0.51
CA GLY A 30 -5.02 8.99 1.50
C GLY A 30 -5.41 9.64 2.81
N VAL A 31 -6.31 10.62 2.78
CA VAL A 31 -6.73 11.33 4.00
C VAL A 31 -7.43 10.37 4.96
N ALA A 32 -8.38 9.59 4.42
CA ALA A 32 -9.12 8.60 5.22
C ALA A 32 -8.17 7.54 5.79
N ALA A 33 -7.21 7.10 5.00
CA ALA A 33 -6.24 6.09 5.44
C ALA A 33 -5.36 6.61 6.58
N ILE A 34 -4.83 7.81 6.46
CA ILE A 34 -3.98 8.41 7.49
C ILE A 34 -4.78 8.62 8.78
N ALA A 35 -6.02 9.08 8.66
CA ALA A 35 -6.88 9.26 9.83
C ALA A 35 -7.11 7.92 10.57
N ALA A 36 -7.30 6.84 9.82
CA ALA A 36 -7.48 5.51 10.41
C ALA A 36 -6.19 5.02 11.09
N MET A 37 -5.03 5.40 10.58
CA MET A 37 -3.75 5.02 11.19
C MET A 37 -3.51 5.66 12.55
N ASP A 38 -4.17 6.78 12.84
CA ASP A 38 -4.11 7.39 14.18
C ASP A 38 -4.72 6.48 15.24
N GLU A 39 -5.67 5.65 14.85
CA GLU A 39 -6.35 4.75 15.78
C GLU A 39 -5.78 3.34 15.74
N LYS A 40 -5.25 2.91 14.59
CA LYS A 40 -4.79 1.54 14.42
C LYS A 40 -3.63 1.51 13.42
N VAL A 41 -2.48 1.05 13.88
CA VAL A 41 -1.30 0.90 13.01
C VAL A 41 -1.41 -0.43 12.25
N PRO A 42 -1.43 -0.39 10.89
CA PRO A 42 -1.48 -1.63 10.12
C PRO A 42 -0.15 -2.36 10.12
N ASP A 43 -0.19 -3.65 9.82
CA ASP A 43 1.02 -4.46 9.66
C ASP A 43 1.68 -4.24 8.31
N VAL A 44 0.88 -3.95 7.29
CA VAL A 44 1.32 -3.73 5.91
C VAL A 44 0.38 -2.72 5.27
N VAL A 45 0.93 -1.86 4.42
CA VAL A 45 0.13 -0.95 3.59
C VAL A 45 0.37 -1.28 2.12
N ILE A 46 -0.70 -1.49 1.36
CA ILE A 46 -0.66 -1.60 -0.10
C ILE A 46 -1.18 -0.26 -0.65
N LEU A 47 -0.37 0.40 -1.45
CA LEU A 47 -0.60 1.80 -1.82
C LEU A 47 -0.49 2.01 -3.32
N ASP A 48 -1.50 2.65 -3.90
CA ASP A 48 -1.39 3.20 -5.26
C ASP A 48 -0.86 4.64 -5.18
N ILE A 49 -0.01 4.99 -6.13
CA ILE A 49 0.52 6.36 -6.23
C ILE A 49 -0.51 7.30 -6.87
N LEU A 50 -1.30 6.79 -7.83
CA LEU A 50 -2.34 7.56 -8.51
C LEU A 50 -3.64 7.53 -7.70
N LEU A 51 -3.77 8.47 -6.79
CA LEU A 51 -4.97 8.60 -5.96
C LEU A 51 -5.67 9.92 -6.28
N THR A 52 -6.99 9.94 -6.11
CA THR A 52 -7.76 11.17 -6.12
C THR A 52 -7.41 11.96 -4.85
N GLY A 53 -7.12 13.25 -5.00
CA GLY A 53 -6.65 14.08 -3.89
C GLY A 53 -5.16 13.90 -3.65
N PRO A 54 -4.71 13.77 -2.40
CA PRO A 54 -3.28 13.59 -2.13
C PRO A 54 -2.72 12.36 -2.82
N THR A 55 -1.56 12.48 -3.45
CA THR A 55 -0.92 11.36 -4.14
C THR A 55 -0.42 10.32 -3.13
N GLY A 56 -0.09 9.14 -3.64
CA GLY A 56 0.55 8.11 -2.81
C GLY A 56 1.88 8.58 -2.23
N PHE A 57 2.62 9.44 -2.92
CA PHE A 57 3.84 10.04 -2.37
C PHE A 57 3.56 10.89 -1.13
N ALA A 58 2.46 11.66 -1.16
CA ALA A 58 2.06 12.45 0.00
C ALA A 58 1.73 11.54 1.19
N VAL A 59 1.07 10.41 0.95
CA VAL A 59 0.77 9.43 1.98
C VAL A 59 2.06 8.86 2.57
N LEU A 60 3.02 8.51 1.72
CA LEU A 60 4.33 8.00 2.18
C LEU A 60 5.06 9.01 3.06
N ASN A 61 5.10 10.28 2.63
CA ASN A 61 5.74 11.33 3.40
C ASN A 61 5.08 11.50 4.76
N GLU A 62 3.76 11.48 4.80
CA GLU A 62 3.01 11.59 6.04
C GLU A 62 3.33 10.43 6.98
N MET A 63 3.32 9.20 6.47
CA MET A 63 3.66 8.02 7.27
C MET A 63 5.08 8.11 7.84
N ARG A 64 6.03 8.54 7.02
CA ARG A 64 7.44 8.63 7.44
C ARG A 64 7.68 9.72 8.49
N SER A 65 6.76 10.67 8.62
CA SER A 65 6.87 11.75 9.62
C SER A 65 6.44 11.32 11.03
N TYR A 66 5.79 10.17 11.18
CA TYR A 66 5.36 9.65 12.49
C TYR A 66 6.19 8.42 12.85
N PRO A 67 6.84 8.41 14.02
CA PRO A 67 7.69 7.27 14.41
C PRO A 67 6.97 5.93 14.38
N GLU A 68 5.72 5.90 14.81
CA GLU A 68 4.94 4.66 14.87
C GLU A 68 4.54 4.12 13.49
N LEU A 69 4.58 4.97 12.45
CA LEU A 69 4.23 4.59 11.09
C LEU A 69 5.46 4.44 10.18
N ALA A 70 6.59 5.00 10.60
CA ALA A 70 7.78 5.05 9.75
C ALA A 70 8.33 3.67 9.39
N GLU A 71 8.11 2.68 10.23
CA GLU A 71 8.61 1.32 10.02
C GLU A 71 7.57 0.38 9.39
N VAL A 72 6.34 0.84 9.17
CA VAL A 72 5.32 0.02 8.52
C VAL A 72 5.73 -0.27 7.08
N PRO A 73 5.83 -1.55 6.67
CA PRO A 73 6.18 -1.88 5.29
C PRO A 73 5.08 -1.45 4.33
N VAL A 74 5.50 -0.82 3.23
CA VAL A 74 4.59 -0.34 2.18
C VAL A 74 4.92 -1.06 0.89
N ILE A 75 3.91 -1.67 0.28
CA ILE A 75 3.98 -2.27 -1.05
C ILE A 75 3.24 -1.34 -2.00
N VAL A 76 3.94 -0.82 -3.00
CA VAL A 76 3.34 0.06 -3.99
C VAL A 76 2.83 -0.78 -5.16
N VAL A 77 1.55 -0.60 -5.52
CA VAL A 77 0.94 -1.24 -6.70
C VAL A 77 0.31 -0.12 -7.52
N THR A 78 0.89 0.19 -8.67
CA THR A 78 0.49 1.37 -9.43
C THR A 78 0.68 1.17 -10.92
N SER A 79 -0.07 1.93 -11.73
CA SER A 79 0.16 1.97 -13.17
C SER A 79 1.17 3.04 -13.58
N VAL A 80 1.64 3.83 -12.62
CA VAL A 80 2.68 4.84 -12.88
C VAL A 80 4.04 4.14 -13.00
N ASP A 81 4.81 4.53 -14.03
CA ASP A 81 6.17 4.05 -14.18
C ASP A 81 7.06 4.79 -13.19
N LEU A 82 7.45 4.09 -12.13
CA LEU A 82 8.30 4.65 -11.09
C LEU A 82 9.74 4.22 -11.31
N GLN A 83 10.64 5.19 -11.24
CA GLN A 83 12.06 4.88 -11.26
C GLN A 83 12.44 4.20 -9.94
N ALA A 84 13.30 3.19 -10.03
CA ALA A 84 13.74 2.42 -8.86
C ALA A 84 14.32 3.32 -7.77
N ASP A 85 15.03 4.38 -8.15
CA ASP A 85 15.63 5.32 -7.21
C ASP A 85 14.58 6.03 -6.35
N LEU A 86 13.44 6.42 -6.95
CA LEU A 86 12.35 7.05 -6.22
C LEU A 86 11.74 6.12 -5.19
N ALA A 87 11.56 4.85 -5.57
CA ALA A 87 11.04 3.85 -4.64
C ALA A 87 11.97 3.68 -3.44
N GLN A 88 13.28 3.63 -3.68
CA GLN A 88 14.28 3.53 -2.61
C GLN A 88 14.27 4.75 -1.70
N GLN A 89 14.15 5.95 -2.26
CA GLN A 89 14.12 7.19 -1.48
C GLN A 89 12.97 7.21 -0.48
N TYR A 90 11.83 6.62 -0.85
CA TYR A 90 10.67 6.55 0.02
C TYR A 90 10.66 5.33 0.93
N GLY A 91 11.66 4.45 0.79
CA GLY A 91 11.78 3.27 1.66
C GLY A 91 10.67 2.26 1.51
N VAL A 92 10.10 2.11 0.31
CA VAL A 92 9.04 1.13 0.09
C VAL A 92 9.61 -0.28 -0.01
N GLN A 93 8.84 -1.25 0.41
CA GLN A 93 9.24 -2.65 0.46
C GLN A 93 9.32 -3.26 -0.94
N ALA A 94 8.36 -2.94 -1.80
CA ALA A 94 8.30 -3.45 -3.16
C ALA A 94 7.44 -2.54 -4.02
N VAL A 95 7.66 -2.58 -5.34
CA VAL A 95 6.85 -1.84 -6.32
C VAL A 95 6.39 -2.81 -7.39
N PHE A 96 5.09 -2.85 -7.63
CA PHE A 96 4.49 -3.65 -8.70
C PHE A 96 3.77 -2.77 -9.69
N ASP A 97 3.89 -3.12 -10.97
CA ASP A 97 3.14 -2.50 -12.07
C ASP A 97 1.79 -3.21 -12.19
N LYS A 98 0.71 -2.44 -12.11
CA LYS A 98 -0.66 -2.98 -12.23
C LYS A 98 -0.87 -3.80 -13.51
N GLY A 99 -0.21 -3.42 -14.60
CA GLY A 99 -0.34 -4.11 -15.87
C GLY A 99 0.42 -5.43 -15.98
N LYS A 100 1.34 -5.70 -15.04
CA LYS A 100 2.24 -6.86 -15.11
C LYS A 100 2.21 -7.74 -13.87
N MET A 101 1.72 -7.24 -12.76
CA MET A 101 1.72 -7.98 -11.49
C MET A 101 0.84 -9.23 -11.57
N LEU A 102 1.39 -10.35 -11.12
CA LEU A 102 0.63 -11.60 -10.97
C LEU A 102 0.15 -11.73 -9.53
N PRO A 103 -1.03 -12.35 -9.31
CA PRO A 103 -1.56 -12.53 -7.95
C PRO A 103 -0.57 -13.20 -7.00
N ARG A 104 0.14 -14.23 -7.46
CA ARG A 104 1.11 -14.95 -6.63
C ARG A 104 2.28 -14.08 -6.21
N GLU A 105 2.64 -13.09 -7.02
CA GLU A 105 3.73 -12.17 -6.69
C GLU A 105 3.35 -11.28 -5.52
N LEU A 106 2.14 -10.73 -5.53
CA LEU A 106 1.64 -9.92 -4.44
C LEU A 106 1.51 -10.73 -3.15
N LEU A 107 0.93 -11.93 -3.26
CA LEU A 107 0.79 -12.83 -2.11
C LEU A 107 2.14 -13.18 -1.48
N ALA A 108 3.14 -13.48 -2.30
CA ALA A 108 4.47 -13.81 -1.80
C ALA A 108 5.08 -12.64 -1.04
N GLU A 109 4.92 -11.42 -1.56
CA GLU A 109 5.46 -10.22 -0.91
C GLU A 109 4.76 -9.94 0.41
N VAL A 110 3.43 -10.06 0.45
CA VAL A 110 2.66 -9.87 1.69
C VAL A 110 3.11 -10.88 2.75
N ARG A 111 3.25 -12.15 2.38
CA ARG A 111 3.71 -13.18 3.31
C ARG A 111 5.10 -12.89 3.86
N GLN A 112 5.99 -12.42 2.99
CA GLN A 112 7.37 -12.13 3.37
C GLN A 112 7.42 -10.99 4.42
N VAL A 113 6.68 -9.91 4.23
CA VAL A 113 6.70 -8.77 5.15
C VAL A 113 5.99 -9.10 6.47
N GLU A 114 4.99 -9.94 6.45
CA GLU A 114 4.28 -10.35 7.67
C GLU A 114 5.13 -11.22 8.59
N GLN A 115 6.10 -11.93 8.05
CA GLN A 115 6.96 -12.84 8.80
C GLN A 115 8.13 -12.14 9.48
N LYS A 116 8.29 -10.86 9.25
CA LYS A 116 9.34 -10.05 9.92
C LYS A 116 8.88 -9.52 11.30
#